data_790fe8493adf65e3c4980d2188282343
#
_entry.id   790fe8493adf65e3c4980d2188282343
#
_cell.length_a   1.000
_cell.length_b   1.000
_cell.length_c   1.000
_cell.angle_alpha   90.00
_cell.angle_beta   90.00
_cell.angle_gamma   90.00
#
_symmetry.space_group_name_H-M   'P 1'
#
loop_
_entity.id
_entity.type
_entity.pdbx_description
1 polymer ?
#
loop_
_entity_poly.entity_id
_entity_poly.type
_entity_poly.pdbx_seq_one_letter_code
_entity_poly.pdbx_strand_id
1 'polypeptide(L)'
;MEKEQDVKVTELKMEDVFDMDFLQEFQDDFAKSLGMTSVTVDIEGNMVTKPSYFTDFCMKYTRNSPIGSKRCMECDRKGGEVSAQTGKPAIYECHAGLIDFAAPIIVEGRQIGTILGGQVLTELPDETKYRRIAREIGVDEEGYVEAVKEVRKLTKESIEAAANVLFIVANSLSKSAYHQRKLKALANVLNDGIAQISATMEELAASACTVSENQSKLNLEIKNVNTVTGEINQR
;
A
#
# COMPACT_ATOMS: atom_id res chain seq x y z
N MET A 1 23.42 -15.32 14.58
CA MET A 1 22.03 -15.79 14.51
C MET A 1 21.16 -14.54 14.66
N GLU A 2 20.94 -13.87 13.51
CA GLU A 2 20.14 -12.68 13.41
C GLU A 2 18.67 -13.06 13.51
N LYS A 3 18.02 -12.55 14.54
CA LYS A 3 16.56 -12.54 14.57
C LYS A 3 16.12 -11.40 13.64
N GLU A 4 15.82 -11.73 12.38
CA GLU A 4 14.95 -10.90 11.56
C GLU A 4 13.67 -10.65 12.40
N GLN A 5 13.45 -9.40 12.75
CA GLN A 5 12.15 -8.96 13.24
C GLN A 5 11.19 -9.07 12.06
N ASP A 6 10.55 -10.23 11.93
CA ASP A 6 9.34 -10.39 11.14
C ASP A 6 8.29 -9.43 11.72
N VAL A 7 8.26 -8.21 11.22
CA VAL A 7 7.11 -7.33 11.37
C VAL A 7 5.96 -8.10 10.71
N LYS A 8 5.03 -8.56 11.55
CA LYS A 8 3.86 -9.31 11.10
C LYS A 8 3.18 -8.53 9.99
N VAL A 9 3.41 -8.92 8.74
CA VAL A 9 2.82 -8.35 7.51
C VAL A 9 1.29 -8.53 7.47
N THR A 10 0.72 -9.23 8.46
CA THR A 10 -0.71 -9.49 8.62
C THR A 10 -1.56 -8.24 8.93
N GLU A 11 -0.94 -7.11 9.25
CA GLU A 11 -1.64 -5.87 9.64
C GLU A 11 -1.30 -4.68 8.73
N LEU A 12 -0.75 -4.92 7.52
CA LEU A 12 -0.35 -3.83 6.64
C LEU A 12 -1.60 -3.19 6.02
N LYS A 13 -1.88 -1.95 6.40
CA LYS A 13 -2.95 -1.16 5.82
C LYS A 13 -2.43 -0.30 4.67
N MET A 14 -3.36 0.13 3.81
CA MET A 14 -3.03 0.98 2.66
C MET A 14 -2.36 2.29 3.08
N GLU A 15 -2.86 2.94 4.14
CA GLU A 15 -2.34 4.19 4.70
C GLU A 15 -0.91 4.08 5.27
N ASP A 16 -0.47 2.88 5.63
CA ASP A 16 0.91 2.65 6.12
C ASP A 16 1.94 2.63 4.99
N VAL A 17 1.46 2.53 3.75
CA VAL A 17 2.28 2.22 2.58
C VAL A 17 2.18 3.27 1.49
N PHE A 18 1.02 3.93 1.38
CA PHE A 18 0.72 4.88 0.31
C PHE A 18 0.40 6.28 0.84
N ASP A 19 0.75 7.28 0.03
CA ASP A 19 0.16 8.59 0.13
C ASP A 19 -1.30 8.49 -0.38
N MET A 20 -2.25 8.56 0.55
CA MET A 20 -3.68 8.40 0.26
C MET A 20 -4.24 9.60 -0.51
N ASP A 21 -3.68 10.78 -0.37
CA ASP A 21 -4.08 11.97 -1.13
C ASP A 21 -3.66 11.82 -2.60
N PHE A 22 -2.44 11.36 -2.85
CA PHE A 22 -1.98 11.02 -4.20
C PHE A 22 -2.85 9.93 -4.85
N LEU A 23 -3.20 8.89 -4.10
CA LEU A 23 -4.04 7.79 -4.59
C LEU A 23 -5.43 8.29 -4.97
N GLN A 24 -6.01 9.18 -4.15
CA GLN A 24 -7.30 9.81 -4.44
C GLN A 24 -7.24 10.70 -5.67
N GLU A 25 -6.22 11.56 -5.79
CA GLU A 25 -6.04 12.45 -6.94
C GLU A 25 -5.88 11.66 -8.25
N PHE A 26 -5.01 10.64 -8.24
CA PHE A 26 -4.88 9.75 -9.39
C PHE A 26 -6.21 9.10 -9.78
N GLN A 27 -6.95 8.59 -8.80
CA GLN A 27 -8.23 7.93 -9.00
C GLN A 27 -9.28 8.88 -9.57
N ASP A 28 -9.35 10.12 -9.07
CA ASP A 28 -10.27 11.16 -9.54
C ASP A 28 -9.99 11.53 -11.01
N ASP A 29 -8.72 11.75 -11.34
CA ASP A 29 -8.33 12.11 -12.71
C ASP A 29 -8.46 10.94 -13.69
N PHE A 30 -8.15 9.72 -13.27
CA PHE A 30 -8.41 8.51 -14.05
C PHE A 30 -9.89 8.38 -14.37
N ALA A 31 -10.74 8.46 -13.36
CA ALA A 31 -12.19 8.33 -13.50
C ALA A 31 -12.75 9.41 -14.44
N LYS A 32 -12.36 10.66 -14.23
CA LYS A 32 -12.81 11.80 -15.03
C LYS A 32 -12.35 11.73 -16.48
N SER A 33 -11.06 11.38 -16.71
CA SER A 33 -10.48 11.35 -18.07
C SER A 33 -11.12 10.30 -18.97
N LEU A 34 -11.47 9.16 -18.40
CA LEU A 34 -12.10 8.04 -19.13
C LEU A 34 -13.63 8.05 -19.05
N GLY A 35 -14.20 8.86 -18.15
CA GLY A 35 -15.63 8.89 -17.86
C GLY A 35 -16.14 7.55 -17.33
N MET A 36 -15.33 6.89 -16.52
CA MET A 36 -15.63 5.67 -15.79
C MET A 36 -15.61 5.97 -14.29
N THR A 37 -16.13 5.07 -13.48
CA THR A 37 -15.96 5.19 -12.03
C THR A 37 -14.63 4.61 -11.59
N SER A 38 -14.12 5.05 -10.44
CA SER A 38 -13.02 4.38 -9.77
C SER A 38 -13.15 4.47 -8.24
N VAL A 39 -12.66 3.46 -7.54
CA VAL A 39 -12.56 3.41 -6.08
C VAL A 39 -11.46 2.43 -5.70
N THR A 40 -10.77 2.72 -4.60
CA THR A 40 -9.83 1.77 -4.00
C THR A 40 -10.48 1.12 -2.79
N VAL A 41 -10.32 -0.19 -2.67
CA VAL A 41 -10.87 -1.00 -1.57
C VAL A 41 -9.76 -1.78 -0.88
N ASP A 42 -9.99 -2.15 0.40
CA ASP A 42 -9.17 -3.09 1.13
C ASP A 42 -9.41 -4.55 0.66
N ILE A 43 -8.79 -5.51 1.34
CA ILE A 43 -8.92 -6.93 1.02
C ILE A 43 -10.30 -7.52 1.35
N GLU A 44 -11.07 -6.86 2.18
CA GLU A 44 -12.46 -7.20 2.51
C GLU A 44 -13.47 -6.58 1.54
N GLY A 45 -13.06 -5.63 0.70
CA GLY A 45 -13.91 -4.89 -0.23
C GLY A 45 -14.50 -3.60 0.34
N ASN A 46 -14.02 -3.13 1.51
CA ASN A 46 -14.41 -1.83 2.06
C ASN A 46 -13.67 -0.71 1.31
N MET A 47 -14.36 0.39 1.04
CA MET A 47 -13.76 1.55 0.40
C MET A 47 -12.74 2.23 1.32
N VAL A 48 -11.51 2.40 0.86
CA VAL A 48 -10.44 3.15 1.54
C VAL A 48 -10.22 4.53 0.93
N THR A 49 -10.70 4.75 -0.30
CA THR A 49 -10.79 6.07 -0.93
C THR A 49 -12.24 6.49 -1.11
N LYS A 50 -12.46 7.78 -1.37
CA LYS A 50 -13.79 8.26 -1.75
C LYS A 50 -14.11 7.80 -3.17
N PRO A 51 -15.36 7.38 -3.46
CA PRO A 51 -15.76 7.01 -4.81
C PRO A 51 -15.61 8.17 -5.81
N SER A 52 -14.94 7.93 -6.93
CA SER A 52 -14.73 8.92 -7.97
C SER A 52 -15.68 8.67 -9.15
N TYR A 53 -16.41 9.68 -9.55
CA TYR A 53 -17.29 9.69 -10.71
C TYR A 53 -18.45 8.66 -10.69
N PHE A 54 -18.86 8.24 -9.49
CA PHE A 54 -19.95 7.28 -9.31
C PHE A 54 -21.30 7.86 -9.71
N THR A 55 -22.12 7.03 -10.37
CA THR A 55 -23.48 7.38 -10.76
C THR A 55 -24.50 7.17 -9.66
N ASP A 56 -25.68 7.80 -9.77
CA ASP A 56 -26.81 7.57 -8.86
C ASP A 56 -27.24 6.10 -8.84
N PHE A 57 -27.12 5.39 -9.97
CA PHE A 57 -27.40 3.95 -10.06
C PHE A 57 -26.63 3.15 -8.99
N CYS A 58 -25.35 3.44 -8.82
CA CYS A 58 -24.54 2.75 -7.82
C CYS A 58 -24.69 3.35 -6.42
N MET A 59 -24.58 4.67 -6.27
CA MET A 59 -24.53 5.27 -4.93
C MET A 59 -25.91 5.42 -4.28
N LYS A 60 -26.88 5.92 -5.03
CA LYS A 60 -28.23 6.21 -4.49
C LYS A 60 -29.08 4.95 -4.35
N TYR A 61 -28.95 4.01 -5.30
CA TYR A 61 -29.78 2.82 -5.32
C TYR A 61 -29.03 1.58 -4.84
N THR A 62 -28.01 1.12 -5.59
CA THR A 62 -27.40 -0.19 -5.34
C THR A 62 -26.68 -0.25 -4.00
N ARG A 63 -25.77 0.67 -3.72
CA ARG A 63 -24.97 0.71 -2.48
C ARG A 63 -25.74 1.27 -1.28
N ASN A 64 -26.84 1.96 -1.49
CA ASN A 64 -27.73 2.41 -0.41
C ASN A 64 -28.66 1.30 0.10
N SER A 65 -28.81 0.21 -0.65
CA SER A 65 -29.48 -1.00 -0.19
C SER A 65 -28.52 -1.88 0.63
N PRO A 66 -28.91 -2.37 1.83
CA PRO A 66 -28.06 -3.28 2.60
C PRO A 66 -27.67 -4.55 1.85
N ILE A 67 -28.60 -5.09 1.04
CA ILE A 67 -28.34 -6.29 0.20
C ILE A 67 -27.39 -5.91 -0.95
N GLY A 68 -27.66 -4.81 -1.64
CA GLY A 68 -26.85 -4.33 -2.74
C GLY A 68 -25.42 -3.99 -2.29
N SER A 69 -25.29 -3.25 -1.19
CA SER A 69 -23.99 -2.90 -0.61
C SER A 69 -23.12 -4.12 -0.31
N LYS A 70 -23.70 -5.13 0.36
CA LYS A 70 -23.00 -6.39 0.66
C LYS A 70 -22.55 -7.12 -0.61
N ARG A 71 -23.43 -7.20 -1.62
CA ARG A 71 -23.09 -7.83 -2.91
C ARG A 71 -22.01 -7.04 -3.67
N CYS A 72 -22.02 -5.69 -3.60
CA CYS A 72 -20.95 -4.86 -4.16
C CYS A 72 -19.60 -5.20 -3.53
N MET A 73 -19.50 -5.16 -2.20
CA MET A 73 -18.26 -5.50 -1.49
C MET A 73 -17.73 -6.89 -1.87
N GLU A 74 -18.63 -7.87 -2.00
CA GLU A 74 -18.24 -9.24 -2.41
C GLU A 74 -17.71 -9.27 -3.87
N CYS A 75 -18.34 -8.53 -4.79
CA CYS A 75 -17.84 -8.41 -6.17
C CYS A 75 -16.47 -7.73 -6.21
N ASP A 76 -16.30 -6.63 -5.47
CA ASP A 76 -15.06 -5.86 -5.37
C ASP A 76 -13.91 -6.74 -4.84
N ARG A 77 -14.15 -7.46 -3.75
CA ARG A 77 -13.21 -8.41 -3.17
C ARG A 77 -12.82 -9.52 -4.14
N LYS A 78 -13.80 -10.20 -4.76
CA LYS A 78 -13.56 -11.29 -5.72
C LYS A 78 -12.80 -10.82 -6.96
N GLY A 79 -13.14 -9.64 -7.48
CA GLY A 79 -12.41 -9.05 -8.61
C GLY A 79 -10.94 -8.84 -8.29
N GLY A 80 -10.65 -8.31 -7.11
CA GLY A 80 -9.28 -8.13 -6.62
C GLY A 80 -8.53 -9.45 -6.47
N GLU A 81 -9.15 -10.47 -5.86
CA GLU A 81 -8.57 -11.80 -5.69
C GLU A 81 -8.23 -12.46 -7.03
N VAL A 82 -9.16 -12.46 -7.98
CA VAL A 82 -8.95 -13.04 -9.32
C VAL A 82 -7.78 -12.32 -10.03
N SER A 83 -7.72 -10.99 -9.95
CA SER A 83 -6.64 -10.24 -10.55
C SER A 83 -5.28 -10.53 -9.88
N ALA A 84 -5.25 -10.65 -8.56
CA ALA A 84 -4.03 -11.01 -7.82
C ALA A 84 -3.53 -12.42 -8.18
N GLN A 85 -4.43 -13.39 -8.30
CA GLN A 85 -4.09 -14.77 -8.64
C GLN A 85 -3.62 -14.93 -10.09
N THR A 86 -4.24 -14.21 -11.02
CA THR A 86 -3.93 -14.34 -12.45
C THR A 86 -2.75 -13.49 -12.90
N GLY A 87 -2.37 -12.48 -12.11
CA GLY A 87 -1.36 -11.49 -12.49
C GLY A 87 -1.79 -10.62 -13.69
N LYS A 88 -3.09 -10.47 -13.92
CA LYS A 88 -3.71 -9.69 -15.01
C LYS A 88 -4.88 -8.88 -14.46
N PRO A 89 -5.31 -7.80 -15.15
CA PRO A 89 -6.55 -7.14 -14.75
C PRO A 89 -7.71 -8.12 -14.85
N ALA A 90 -8.58 -8.14 -13.83
CA ALA A 90 -9.81 -8.90 -13.87
C ALA A 90 -10.93 -8.00 -14.39
N ILE A 91 -11.57 -8.37 -15.49
CA ILE A 91 -12.74 -7.69 -16.05
C ILE A 91 -13.93 -8.62 -15.85
N TYR A 92 -15.00 -8.13 -15.24
CA TYR A 92 -16.16 -8.94 -14.87
C TYR A 92 -17.47 -8.14 -14.88
N GLU A 93 -18.59 -8.85 -15.00
CA GLU A 93 -19.90 -8.25 -14.75
C GLU A 93 -20.21 -8.34 -13.25
N CYS A 94 -20.50 -7.20 -12.62
CA CYS A 94 -20.86 -7.16 -11.21
C CYS A 94 -22.31 -7.63 -10.98
N HIS A 95 -22.70 -7.85 -9.73
CA HIS A 95 -24.04 -8.32 -9.38
C HIS A 95 -25.16 -7.39 -9.84
N ALA A 96 -24.86 -6.12 -10.05
CA ALA A 96 -25.82 -5.12 -10.55
C ALA A 96 -25.86 -5.05 -12.08
N GLY A 97 -25.11 -5.90 -12.79
CA GLY A 97 -25.13 -6.02 -14.25
C GLY A 97 -24.28 -4.99 -14.99
N LEU A 98 -23.37 -4.31 -14.32
CA LEU A 98 -22.39 -3.41 -14.94
C LEU A 98 -21.05 -4.12 -15.11
N ILE A 99 -20.25 -3.65 -16.07
CA ILE A 99 -18.88 -4.13 -16.26
C ILE A 99 -17.96 -3.34 -15.36
N ASP A 100 -17.23 -4.06 -14.51
CA ASP A 100 -16.18 -3.58 -13.62
C ASP A 100 -14.86 -4.26 -13.96
N PHE A 101 -13.76 -3.66 -13.53
CA PHE A 101 -12.43 -4.25 -13.60
C PHE A 101 -11.62 -3.92 -12.35
N ALA A 102 -10.73 -4.82 -12.02
CA ALA A 102 -9.93 -4.78 -10.80
C ALA A 102 -8.44 -4.89 -11.11
N ALA A 103 -7.64 -4.11 -10.38
CA ALA A 103 -6.19 -4.17 -10.38
C ALA A 103 -5.70 -4.27 -8.93
N PRO A 104 -5.02 -5.37 -8.54
CA PRO A 104 -4.61 -5.56 -7.15
C PRO A 104 -3.40 -4.71 -6.81
N ILE A 105 -3.33 -4.26 -5.57
CA ILE A 105 -2.15 -3.66 -4.96
C ILE A 105 -1.47 -4.75 -4.15
N ILE A 106 -0.27 -5.17 -4.59
CA ILE A 106 0.49 -6.26 -3.99
C ILE A 106 1.80 -5.72 -3.42
N VAL A 107 2.00 -5.85 -2.11
CA VAL A 107 3.24 -5.47 -1.42
C VAL A 107 3.81 -6.71 -0.74
N GLU A 108 5.09 -6.98 -0.96
CA GLU A 108 5.79 -8.16 -0.42
C GLU A 108 5.09 -9.50 -0.74
N GLY A 109 4.51 -9.59 -1.96
CA GLY A 109 3.80 -10.78 -2.41
C GLY A 109 2.40 -10.98 -1.83
N ARG A 110 1.88 -10.00 -1.06
CA ARG A 110 0.54 -10.03 -0.48
C ARG A 110 -0.32 -8.92 -1.05
N GLN A 111 -1.55 -9.23 -1.38
CA GLN A 111 -2.55 -8.24 -1.71
C GLN A 111 -2.95 -7.49 -0.45
N ILE A 112 -2.87 -6.15 -0.50
CA ILE A 112 -3.29 -5.26 0.59
C ILE A 112 -4.51 -4.41 0.22
N GLY A 113 -4.90 -4.42 -1.05
CA GLY A 113 -6.06 -3.71 -1.56
C GLY A 113 -6.22 -3.90 -3.05
N THR A 114 -7.19 -3.21 -3.61
CA THR A 114 -7.52 -3.26 -5.04
C THR A 114 -7.98 -1.89 -5.52
N ILE A 115 -7.44 -1.43 -6.62
CA ILE A 115 -8.02 -0.30 -7.34
C ILE A 115 -9.04 -0.87 -8.33
N LEU A 116 -10.26 -0.39 -8.24
CA LEU A 116 -11.38 -0.77 -9.09
C LEU A 116 -11.69 0.36 -10.07
N GLY A 117 -12.14 -0.01 -11.24
CA GLY A 117 -12.68 0.91 -12.22
C GLY A 117 -13.82 0.26 -12.98
N GLY A 118 -14.61 1.06 -13.68
CA GLY A 118 -15.69 0.52 -14.50
C GLY A 118 -17.02 1.18 -14.26
N GLN A 119 -18.01 0.38 -13.80
CA GLN A 119 -19.43 0.72 -13.70
C GLN A 119 -19.97 1.26 -15.02
N VAL A 120 -19.68 0.53 -16.09
CA VAL A 120 -20.06 0.88 -17.45
C VAL A 120 -20.88 -0.23 -18.09
N LEU A 121 -21.54 0.08 -19.21
CA LEU A 121 -22.27 -0.86 -20.03
C LEU A 121 -21.55 -1.07 -21.36
N THR A 122 -21.70 -2.24 -21.96
CA THR A 122 -21.25 -2.50 -23.35
C THR A 122 -22.38 -2.38 -24.37
N GLU A 123 -23.62 -2.44 -23.90
CA GLU A 123 -24.84 -2.37 -24.71
C GLU A 123 -25.95 -1.61 -23.98
N LEU A 124 -27.11 -1.44 -24.63
CA LEU A 124 -28.26 -0.81 -23.98
C LEU A 124 -28.78 -1.68 -22.82
N PRO A 125 -29.18 -1.08 -21.68
CA PRO A 125 -29.70 -1.84 -20.58
C PRO A 125 -31.04 -2.52 -20.90
N ASP A 126 -31.12 -3.82 -20.56
CA ASP A 126 -32.40 -4.56 -20.59
C ASP A 126 -33.21 -4.21 -19.35
N GLU A 127 -34.28 -3.42 -19.54
CA GLU A 127 -35.12 -2.97 -18.42
C GLU A 127 -35.67 -4.15 -17.58
N THR A 128 -35.98 -5.29 -18.22
CA THR A 128 -36.48 -6.46 -17.51
C THR A 128 -35.47 -7.01 -16.52
N LYS A 129 -34.20 -7.08 -16.93
CA LYS A 129 -33.07 -7.48 -16.08
C LYS A 129 -32.94 -6.54 -14.88
N TYR A 130 -32.96 -5.24 -15.12
CA TYR A 130 -32.75 -4.25 -14.07
C TYR A 130 -33.93 -4.13 -13.11
N ARG A 131 -35.16 -4.26 -13.55
CA ARG A 131 -36.34 -4.39 -12.67
C ARG A 131 -36.24 -5.61 -11.75
N ARG A 132 -35.77 -6.73 -12.27
CA ARG A 132 -35.54 -7.92 -11.45
C ARG A 132 -34.49 -7.66 -10.37
N ILE A 133 -33.34 -7.07 -10.74
CA ILE A 133 -32.27 -6.73 -9.79
C ILE A 133 -32.78 -5.76 -8.72
N ALA A 134 -33.55 -4.71 -9.11
CA ALA A 134 -34.13 -3.76 -8.17
C ALA A 134 -34.99 -4.46 -7.10
N ARG A 135 -35.84 -5.40 -7.51
CA ARG A 135 -36.67 -6.23 -6.59
C ARG A 135 -35.82 -7.07 -5.66
N GLU A 136 -34.76 -7.71 -6.18
CA GLU A 136 -33.85 -8.55 -5.40
C GLU A 136 -33.11 -7.78 -4.33
N ILE A 137 -32.73 -6.53 -4.60
CA ILE A 137 -32.02 -5.68 -3.63
C ILE A 137 -32.93 -4.76 -2.83
N GLY A 138 -34.23 -4.75 -3.13
CA GLY A 138 -35.26 -4.01 -2.38
C GLY A 138 -35.25 -2.51 -2.59
N VAL A 139 -35.06 -2.05 -3.83
CA VAL A 139 -35.07 -0.63 -4.22
C VAL A 139 -36.22 -0.33 -5.19
N ASP A 140 -36.51 0.97 -5.39
CA ASP A 140 -37.52 1.42 -6.36
C ASP A 140 -37.16 1.01 -7.78
N GLU A 141 -38.05 0.24 -8.43
CA GLU A 141 -37.82 -0.35 -9.76
C GLU A 141 -37.72 0.72 -10.85
N GLU A 142 -38.64 1.70 -10.85
CA GLU A 142 -38.67 2.75 -11.89
C GLU A 142 -37.44 3.65 -11.80
N GLY A 143 -37.12 4.13 -10.60
CA GLY A 143 -35.95 4.96 -10.38
C GLY A 143 -34.64 4.21 -10.68
N TYR A 144 -34.58 2.90 -10.42
CA TYR A 144 -33.41 2.08 -10.73
C TYR A 144 -33.19 1.91 -12.23
N VAL A 145 -34.28 1.67 -12.98
CA VAL A 145 -34.26 1.56 -14.44
C VAL A 145 -33.89 2.90 -15.09
N GLU A 146 -34.44 4.02 -14.61
CA GLU A 146 -34.04 5.33 -15.13
C GLU A 146 -32.56 5.64 -14.82
N ALA A 147 -32.11 5.32 -13.63
CA ALA A 147 -30.72 5.56 -13.24
C ALA A 147 -29.71 4.75 -14.06
N VAL A 148 -30.05 3.50 -14.46
CA VAL A 148 -29.13 2.69 -15.28
C VAL A 148 -29.01 3.22 -16.72
N LYS A 149 -30.01 3.93 -17.23
CA LYS A 149 -29.95 4.55 -18.58
C LYS A 149 -28.88 5.65 -18.67
N GLU A 150 -28.56 6.28 -17.51
CA GLU A 150 -27.52 7.31 -17.41
C GLU A 150 -26.10 6.69 -17.32
N VAL A 151 -25.98 5.39 -17.10
CA VAL A 151 -24.69 4.70 -17.05
C VAL A 151 -24.04 4.72 -18.43
N ARG A 152 -22.78 5.13 -18.46
CA ARG A 152 -22.03 5.27 -19.71
C ARG A 152 -21.82 3.94 -20.41
N LYS A 153 -21.94 3.97 -21.75
CA LYS A 153 -21.61 2.82 -22.59
C LYS A 153 -20.22 2.99 -23.19
N LEU A 154 -19.43 1.92 -23.15
CA LEU A 154 -18.08 1.87 -23.72
C LEU A 154 -17.88 0.58 -24.50
N THR A 155 -16.95 0.62 -25.45
CA THR A 155 -16.57 -0.59 -26.20
C THR A 155 -15.70 -1.50 -25.32
N LYS A 156 -15.69 -2.78 -25.64
CA LYS A 156 -14.84 -3.76 -24.93
C LYS A 156 -13.36 -3.37 -24.98
N GLU A 157 -12.91 -2.89 -26.14
CA GLU A 157 -11.52 -2.44 -26.33
C GLU A 157 -11.18 -1.26 -25.42
N SER A 158 -12.10 -0.30 -25.22
CA SER A 158 -11.89 0.81 -24.30
C SER A 158 -11.82 0.35 -22.84
N ILE A 159 -12.66 -0.62 -22.47
CA ILE A 159 -12.66 -1.20 -21.11
C ILE A 159 -11.36 -1.96 -20.86
N GLU A 160 -10.92 -2.79 -21.82
CA GLU A 160 -9.66 -3.53 -21.74
C GLU A 160 -8.45 -2.59 -21.63
N ALA A 161 -8.42 -1.53 -22.43
CA ALA A 161 -7.35 -0.53 -22.37
C ALA A 161 -7.31 0.17 -21.00
N ALA A 162 -8.47 0.59 -20.47
CA ALA A 162 -8.58 1.22 -19.16
C ALA A 162 -8.14 0.26 -18.02
N ALA A 163 -8.59 -0.99 -18.09
CA ALA A 163 -8.20 -2.03 -17.13
C ALA A 163 -6.68 -2.27 -17.12
N ASN A 164 -6.05 -2.29 -18.31
CA ASN A 164 -4.61 -2.43 -18.44
C ASN A 164 -3.85 -1.21 -17.88
N VAL A 165 -4.31 0.01 -18.15
CA VAL A 165 -3.71 1.23 -17.56
C VAL A 165 -3.78 1.19 -16.05
N LEU A 166 -4.94 0.88 -15.49
CA LEU A 166 -5.12 0.78 -14.05
C LEU A 166 -4.21 -0.29 -13.44
N PHE A 167 -4.09 -1.45 -14.09
CA PHE A 167 -3.22 -2.53 -13.65
C PHE A 167 -1.73 -2.15 -13.67
N ILE A 168 -1.27 -1.44 -14.71
CA ILE A 168 0.11 -0.94 -14.80
C ILE A 168 0.39 0.04 -13.65
N VAL A 169 -0.54 0.96 -13.37
CA VAL A 169 -0.38 1.93 -12.29
C VAL A 169 -0.40 1.23 -10.93
N ALA A 170 -1.36 0.34 -10.67
CA ALA A 170 -1.42 -0.41 -9.41
C ALA A 170 -0.13 -1.20 -9.15
N ASN A 171 0.43 -1.86 -10.18
CA ASN A 171 1.71 -2.55 -10.08
C ASN A 171 2.89 -1.60 -9.81
N SER A 172 2.90 -0.42 -10.45
CA SER A 172 3.96 0.56 -10.23
C SER A 172 3.90 1.13 -8.82
N LEU A 173 2.71 1.43 -8.32
CA LEU A 173 2.49 1.85 -6.93
C LEU A 173 2.94 0.76 -5.95
N SER A 174 2.56 -0.49 -6.18
CA SER A 174 2.96 -1.64 -5.36
C SER A 174 4.48 -1.77 -5.25
N LYS A 175 5.19 -1.68 -6.38
CA LYS A 175 6.66 -1.73 -6.42
C LYS A 175 7.29 -0.54 -5.69
N SER A 176 6.78 0.66 -5.91
CA SER A 176 7.28 1.87 -5.24
C SER A 176 7.13 1.76 -3.73
N ALA A 177 5.98 1.34 -3.26
CA ALA A 177 5.70 1.11 -1.85
C ALA A 177 6.65 0.08 -1.22
N TYR A 178 6.90 -1.04 -1.90
CA TYR A 178 7.87 -2.04 -1.47
C TYR A 178 9.29 -1.45 -1.34
N HIS A 179 9.74 -0.70 -2.35
CA HIS A 179 11.07 -0.09 -2.32
C HIS A 179 11.21 0.96 -1.22
N GLN A 180 10.21 1.80 -1.01
CA GLN A 180 10.22 2.80 0.06
C GLN A 180 10.34 2.15 1.45
N ARG A 181 9.59 1.08 1.70
CA ARG A 181 9.70 0.33 2.96
C ARG A 181 11.06 -0.29 3.17
N LYS A 182 11.60 -0.93 2.12
CA LYS A 182 12.94 -1.52 2.17
C LYS A 182 14.03 -0.48 2.44
N LEU A 183 13.93 0.69 1.80
CA LEU A 183 14.84 1.81 2.05
C LEU A 183 14.73 2.32 3.49
N LYS A 184 13.52 2.47 4.02
CA LYS A 184 13.29 2.90 5.40
C LYS A 184 13.86 1.89 6.42
N ALA A 185 13.66 0.60 6.19
CA ALA A 185 14.23 -0.45 7.03
C ALA A 185 15.77 -0.40 7.01
N LEU A 186 16.37 -0.27 5.83
CA LEU A 186 17.83 -0.16 5.67
C LEU A 186 18.37 1.09 6.36
N ALA A 187 17.70 2.24 6.24
CA ALA A 187 18.09 3.48 6.91
C ALA A 187 18.10 3.33 8.44
N ASN A 188 17.11 2.63 9.01
CA ASN A 188 17.06 2.35 10.45
C ASN A 188 18.26 1.49 10.88
N VAL A 189 18.56 0.40 10.16
CA VAL A 189 19.72 -0.46 10.44
C VAL A 189 21.04 0.32 10.38
N LEU A 190 21.17 1.21 9.38
CA LEU A 190 22.35 2.08 9.27
C LEU A 190 22.47 3.05 10.43
N ASN A 191 21.38 3.68 10.86
CA ASN A 191 21.37 4.59 12.00
C ASN A 191 21.76 3.89 13.29
N ASP A 192 21.22 2.68 13.53
CA ASP A 192 21.57 1.86 14.71
C ASP A 192 23.05 1.47 14.68
N GLY A 193 23.58 1.10 13.51
CA GLY A 193 24.99 0.80 13.29
C GLY A 193 25.89 2.01 13.58
N ILE A 194 25.51 3.20 13.10
CA ILE A 194 26.23 4.46 13.35
C ILE A 194 26.26 4.77 14.86
N ALA A 195 25.12 4.62 15.55
CA ALA A 195 25.05 4.84 16.99
C ALA A 195 25.98 3.88 17.75
N GLN A 196 26.01 2.61 17.36
CA GLN A 196 26.92 1.62 17.98
C GLN A 196 28.40 1.94 17.72
N ILE A 197 28.75 2.33 16.49
CA ILE A 197 30.12 2.75 16.16
C ILE A 197 30.51 3.99 16.97
N SER A 198 29.63 4.95 17.13
CA SER A 198 29.89 6.15 17.93
C SER A 198 30.18 5.79 19.40
N ALA A 199 29.37 4.92 19.98
CA ALA A 199 29.58 4.45 21.36
C ALA A 199 30.93 3.72 21.53
N THR A 200 31.29 2.83 20.59
CA THR A 200 32.59 2.13 20.63
C THR A 200 33.78 3.08 20.43
N MET A 201 33.63 4.13 19.64
CA MET A 201 34.66 5.16 19.47
C MET A 201 34.87 5.98 20.76
N GLU A 202 33.81 6.29 21.49
CA GLU A 202 33.90 6.96 22.80
C GLU A 202 34.64 6.07 23.84
N GLU A 203 34.31 4.80 23.90
CA GLU A 203 34.99 3.84 24.80
C GLU A 203 36.47 3.68 24.42
N LEU A 204 36.77 3.63 23.12
CA LEU A 204 38.14 3.54 22.64
C LEU A 204 38.95 4.81 22.99
N ALA A 205 38.36 5.99 22.85
CA ALA A 205 38.98 7.25 23.22
C ALA A 205 39.28 7.33 24.73
N ALA A 206 38.35 6.90 25.58
CA ALA A 206 38.53 6.80 27.02
C ALA A 206 39.65 5.82 27.39
N SER A 207 39.70 4.65 26.74
CA SER A 207 40.76 3.66 26.92
C SER A 207 42.14 4.19 26.52
N ALA A 208 42.21 4.88 25.38
CA ALA A 208 43.46 5.51 24.92
C ALA A 208 43.98 6.59 25.90
N CYS A 209 43.06 7.38 26.48
CA CYS A 209 43.40 8.35 27.52
C CYS A 209 44.01 7.67 28.76
N THR A 210 43.38 6.59 29.24
CA THR A 210 43.86 5.80 30.38
C THR A 210 45.23 5.18 30.10
N VAL A 211 45.47 4.65 28.90
CA VAL A 211 46.80 4.13 28.48
C VAL A 211 47.85 5.23 28.51
N SER A 212 47.55 6.43 27.99
CA SER A 212 48.47 7.56 28.01
C SER A 212 48.82 8.01 29.40
N GLU A 213 47.85 8.06 30.32
CA GLU A 213 48.11 8.36 31.75
C GLU A 213 49.02 7.33 32.43
N ASN A 214 48.75 6.03 32.20
CA ASN A 214 49.56 4.96 32.73
C ASN A 214 50.99 4.98 32.17
N GLN A 215 51.16 5.29 30.91
CA GLN A 215 52.47 5.48 30.28
C GLN A 215 53.23 6.61 30.94
N SER A 216 52.60 7.72 31.26
CA SER A 216 53.19 8.87 31.93
C SER A 216 53.63 8.52 33.34
N LYS A 217 52.83 7.78 34.09
CA LYS A 217 53.17 7.28 35.47
C LYS A 217 54.35 6.32 35.39
N LEU A 218 54.39 5.37 34.48
CA LEU A 218 55.51 4.46 34.27
C LEU A 218 56.82 5.18 33.98
N ASN A 219 56.76 6.18 33.12
CA ASN A 219 57.96 7.00 32.80
C ASN A 219 58.50 7.72 34.03
N LEU A 220 57.63 8.20 34.93
CA LEU A 220 58.03 8.84 36.18
C LEU A 220 58.68 7.84 37.15
N GLU A 221 58.12 6.63 37.29
CA GLU A 221 58.67 5.57 38.12
C GLU A 221 60.05 5.10 37.61
N ILE A 222 60.21 4.90 36.30
CA ILE A 222 61.50 4.57 35.68
C ILE A 222 62.54 5.63 35.99
N LYS A 223 62.17 6.94 35.92
CA LYS A 223 63.07 8.01 36.26
C LYS A 223 63.51 7.99 37.71
N ASN A 224 62.58 7.70 38.63
CA ASN A 224 62.85 7.55 40.06
C ASN A 224 63.80 6.35 40.35
N VAL A 225 63.53 5.21 39.74
CA VAL A 225 64.40 4.01 39.85
C VAL A 225 65.81 4.30 39.35
N ASN A 226 65.95 4.97 38.21
CA ASN A 226 67.27 5.37 37.66
C ASN A 226 68.02 6.31 38.61
N THR A 227 67.34 7.24 39.25
CA THR A 227 67.93 8.15 40.26
C THR A 227 68.45 7.41 41.46
N VAL A 228 67.63 6.51 42.03
CA VAL A 228 68.05 5.70 43.20
C VAL A 228 69.18 4.73 42.89
N THR A 229 69.15 4.14 41.69
CA THR A 229 70.24 3.26 41.22
C THR A 229 71.54 4.01 41.04
N GLY A 230 71.47 5.26 40.52
CA GLY A 230 72.63 6.14 40.42
C GLY A 230 73.28 6.50 41.80
N GLU A 231 72.44 6.77 42.81
CA GLU A 231 72.88 7.04 44.15
C GLU A 231 73.52 5.82 44.83
N ILE A 232 73.01 4.62 44.57
CA ILE A 232 73.55 3.38 45.06
C ILE A 232 74.96 3.09 44.49
N ASN A 233 75.19 3.38 43.18
CA ASN A 233 76.48 3.15 42.53
C ASN A 233 77.55 4.19 42.85
N GLN A 234 77.22 5.26 43.56
CA GLN A 234 78.13 6.28 44.02
C GLN A 234 78.63 6.09 45.50
N ARG A 235 78.11 5.10 46.20
CA ARG A 235 78.52 4.65 47.52
C ARG A 235 79.41 3.41 47.45
#